data_2706b9df2fed8b987f5d6d1d4ad2831f
#
_entry.id   2706b9df2fed8b987f5d6d1d4ad2831f
#
_cell.length_a   1.000
_cell.length_b   1.000
_cell.length_c   1.000
_cell.angle_alpha   90.00
_cell.angle_beta   90.00
_cell.angle_gamma   90.00
#
_symmetry.space_group_name_H-M   'P 1'
#
loop_
_entity.id
_entity.type
_entity.pdbx_description
1 polymer ?
#
loop_
_entity_poly.entity_id
_entity_poly.type
_entity_poly.pdbx_seq_one_letter_code
_entity_poly.pdbx_strand_id
1 'polypeptide(L)'
;MHIVSNVIGSLSEDLNYLDALKATLPAGTLSGAPKIRAMEIINELEPSSRGIYGGAIGYISWNGNIDTAIAIRTAVIKDLSLIHI
;
A
#
# COMPACT_ATOMS: atom_id res chain seq x y z
N MET A 1 2.87 9.27 18.18
CA MET A 1 1.72 10.10 17.73
C MET A 1 1.82 10.33 16.23
N HIS A 2 0.72 10.20 15.52
CA HIS A 2 0.66 10.47 14.09
C HIS A 2 -0.10 11.77 13.82
N ILE A 3 0.36 12.50 12.81
CA ILE A 3 -0.38 13.65 12.32
C ILE A 3 -1.34 13.15 11.25
N VAL A 4 -2.62 13.43 11.44
CA VAL A 4 -3.66 12.98 10.52
C VAL A 4 -4.17 14.17 9.71
N SER A 5 -4.23 13.98 8.40
CA SER A 5 -4.78 14.98 7.50
C SER A 5 -5.65 14.30 6.45
N ASN A 6 -6.51 15.07 5.84
CA ASN A 6 -7.41 14.59 4.80
C ASN A 6 -7.27 15.47 3.57
N VAL A 7 -6.99 14.84 2.43
CA VAL A 7 -6.81 15.55 1.16
C VAL A 7 -7.85 15.03 0.17
N ILE A 8 -8.59 15.94 -0.43
CA ILE A 8 -9.64 15.63 -1.39
C ILE A 8 -9.28 16.26 -2.73
N GLY A 9 -9.47 15.50 -3.78
CA GLY A 9 -9.23 15.99 -5.14
C GLY A 9 -10.16 15.30 -6.13
N SER A 10 -10.04 15.69 -7.38
CA SER A 10 -10.81 15.09 -8.48
C SER A 10 -9.88 14.26 -9.36
N LEU A 11 -10.33 13.08 -9.73
CA LEU A 11 -9.61 12.22 -10.65
C LEU A 11 -9.78 12.75 -12.08
N SER A 12 -8.69 12.74 -12.86
CA SER A 12 -8.76 13.12 -14.27
C SER A 12 -9.70 12.22 -15.04
N GLU A 13 -10.42 12.78 -16.04
CA GLU A 13 -11.47 12.06 -16.77
C GLU A 13 -10.98 10.81 -17.49
N ASP A 14 -9.74 10.80 -17.95
CA ASP A 14 -9.14 9.68 -18.68
C ASP A 14 -8.52 8.61 -17.75
N LEU A 15 -8.64 8.77 -16.43
CA LEU A 15 -8.09 7.84 -15.46
C LEU A 15 -9.21 7.13 -14.71
N ASN A 16 -8.94 5.91 -14.26
CA ASN A 16 -9.87 5.14 -13.45
C ASN A 16 -9.28 4.87 -12.06
N TYR A 17 -10.03 4.14 -11.23
CA TYR A 17 -9.63 3.86 -9.85
C TYR A 17 -8.32 3.06 -9.76
N LEU A 18 -8.04 2.16 -10.71
CA LEU A 18 -6.79 1.42 -10.72
C LEU A 18 -5.59 2.32 -10.99
N ASP A 19 -5.76 3.33 -11.84
CA ASP A 19 -4.70 4.31 -12.09
C ASP A 19 -4.40 5.11 -10.84
N ALA A 20 -5.42 5.49 -10.08
CA ALA A 20 -5.25 6.18 -8.81
C ALA A 20 -4.48 5.32 -7.80
N LEU A 21 -4.80 4.04 -7.72
CA LEU A 21 -4.11 3.11 -6.83
C LEU A 21 -2.64 2.96 -7.23
N LYS A 22 -2.35 2.81 -8.52
CA LYS A 22 -0.98 2.71 -9.02
C LYS A 22 -0.15 3.95 -8.70
N ALA A 23 -0.76 5.12 -8.77
CA ALA A 23 -0.06 6.38 -8.50
C ALA A 23 0.27 6.57 -7.02
N THR A 24 -0.48 5.95 -6.12
CA THR A 24 -0.33 6.14 -4.68
C THR A 24 0.45 5.04 -3.96
N LEU A 25 0.63 3.88 -4.58
CA LEU A 25 1.42 2.79 -3.99
C LEU A 25 2.91 2.92 -4.36
N PRO A 26 3.82 2.46 -3.49
CA PRO A 26 3.56 2.08 -2.09
C PRO A 26 3.36 3.30 -1.20
N ALA A 27 2.74 3.07 -0.03
CA ALA A 27 2.54 4.14 0.95
C ALA A 27 3.87 4.69 1.45
N GLY A 28 3.96 6.02 1.56
CA GLY A 28 5.21 6.68 1.97
C GLY A 28 5.68 6.28 3.36
N THR A 29 4.76 5.97 4.26
CA THR A 29 5.08 5.50 5.62
C THR A 29 5.77 4.13 5.62
N LEU A 30 5.62 3.35 4.56
CA LEU A 30 6.22 2.03 4.44
C LEU A 30 7.54 2.06 3.66
N SER A 31 7.60 2.83 2.60
CA SER A 31 8.79 2.91 1.76
C SER A 31 9.81 3.91 2.30
N GLY A 32 9.34 5.00 2.87
CA GLY A 32 10.20 6.09 3.30
C GLY A 32 10.30 7.19 2.24
N ALA A 33 11.05 8.21 2.54
CA ALA A 33 11.23 9.37 1.68
C ALA A 33 12.72 9.73 1.56
N PRO A 34 13.17 10.16 0.38
CA PRO A 34 12.48 10.21 -0.91
C PRO A 34 12.12 8.81 -1.40
N LYS A 35 10.95 8.67 -1.99
CA LYS A 35 10.36 7.34 -2.26
C LYS A 35 11.25 6.44 -3.12
N ILE A 36 11.74 6.95 -4.24
CA ILE A 36 12.52 6.13 -5.18
C ILE A 36 13.82 5.65 -4.53
N ARG A 37 14.56 6.55 -3.88
CA ARG A 37 15.82 6.17 -3.23
C ARG A 37 15.59 5.23 -2.05
N ALA A 38 14.52 5.45 -1.29
CA ALA A 38 14.16 4.55 -0.19
C ALA A 38 13.86 3.14 -0.70
N MET A 39 13.14 3.02 -1.79
CA MET A 39 12.85 1.72 -2.40
C MET A 39 14.10 1.03 -2.94
N GLU A 40 15.04 1.76 -3.50
CA GLU A 40 16.32 1.22 -3.94
C GLU A 40 17.10 0.62 -2.77
N ILE A 41 17.15 1.33 -1.66
CA ILE A 41 17.85 0.85 -0.45
C ILE A 41 17.16 -0.39 0.11
N ILE A 42 15.84 -0.41 0.15
CA ILE A 42 15.09 -1.58 0.59
C ILE A 42 15.43 -2.79 -0.27
N ASN A 43 15.48 -2.61 -1.57
CA ASN A 43 15.81 -3.70 -2.51
C ASN A 43 17.22 -4.23 -2.28
N GLU A 44 18.16 -3.37 -1.93
CA GLU A 44 19.54 -3.77 -1.65
C GLU A 44 19.69 -4.52 -0.33
N LEU A 45 18.96 -4.09 0.70
CA LEU A 45 19.21 -4.57 2.07
C LEU A 45 18.30 -5.70 2.52
N GLU A 46 17.07 -5.77 2.02
CA GLU A 46 16.15 -6.84 2.44
C GLU A 46 16.42 -8.13 1.67
N PRO A 47 16.60 -9.25 2.38
CA PRO A 47 17.00 -10.52 1.73
C PRO A 47 15.86 -11.23 1.02
N SER A 48 14.60 -10.88 1.30
CA SER A 48 13.44 -11.55 0.71
C SER A 48 12.33 -10.57 0.42
N SER A 49 11.40 -10.98 -0.44
CA SER A 49 10.21 -10.18 -0.73
C SER A 49 9.30 -10.09 0.49
N ARG A 50 8.65 -8.94 0.65
CA ARG A 50 7.75 -8.72 1.79
C ARG A 50 6.45 -9.50 1.73
N GLY A 51 6.06 -9.99 0.55
CA GLY A 51 4.79 -10.64 0.38
C GLY A 51 3.64 -9.64 0.52
N ILE A 52 2.67 -9.94 1.37
CA ILE A 52 1.51 -9.06 1.54
C ILE A 52 1.79 -7.84 2.41
N TYR A 53 2.87 -7.83 3.17
CA TYR A 53 3.19 -6.72 4.05
C TYR A 53 3.38 -5.42 3.27
N GLY A 54 2.65 -4.41 3.67
CA GLY A 54 2.73 -3.10 3.02
C GLY A 54 1.95 -2.96 1.73
N GLY A 55 1.29 -4.03 1.28
CA GLY A 55 0.43 -3.98 0.11
C GLY A 55 -0.88 -3.26 0.37
N ALA A 56 -1.75 -3.27 -0.61
CA ALA A 56 -3.08 -2.68 -0.48
C ALA A 56 -4.10 -3.76 -0.16
N ILE A 57 -4.98 -3.46 0.79
CA ILE A 57 -6.10 -4.32 1.12
C ILE A 57 -7.37 -3.47 1.13
N GLY A 58 -8.44 -3.99 0.53
CA GLY A 58 -9.66 -3.21 0.44
C GLY A 58 -10.67 -3.84 -0.50
N TYR A 59 -11.53 -3.01 -1.05
CA TYR A 59 -12.56 -3.45 -1.97
C TYR A 59 -12.73 -2.50 -3.14
N ILE A 60 -13.27 -3.03 -4.22
CA ILE A 60 -13.65 -2.30 -5.41
C ILE A 60 -15.14 -2.55 -5.62
N SER A 61 -15.95 -1.51 -5.59
CA SER A 61 -17.38 -1.68 -5.80
C SER A 61 -17.75 -1.60 -7.29
N TRP A 62 -18.92 -2.16 -7.60
CA TRP A 62 -19.41 -2.20 -8.98
C TRP A 62 -19.62 -0.81 -9.58
N ASN A 63 -19.88 0.18 -8.75
CA ASN A 63 -20.06 1.57 -9.21
C ASN A 63 -18.74 2.33 -9.42
N GLY A 64 -17.62 1.66 -9.28
CA GLY A 64 -16.31 2.27 -9.52
C GLY A 64 -15.63 2.86 -8.31
N ASN A 65 -16.23 2.76 -7.13
CA ASN A 65 -15.60 3.21 -5.90
C ASN A 65 -14.55 2.20 -5.44
N ILE A 66 -13.48 2.70 -4.86
CA ILE A 66 -12.44 1.87 -4.30
C ILE A 66 -12.05 2.42 -2.93
N ASP A 67 -11.85 1.55 -1.98
CA ASP A 67 -11.39 1.91 -0.64
C ASP A 67 -10.32 0.93 -0.24
N THR A 68 -9.12 1.42 0.04
CA THR A 68 -7.97 0.58 0.37
C THR A 68 -7.22 1.12 1.58
N ALA A 69 -6.54 0.21 2.25
CA ALA A 69 -5.64 0.52 3.35
C ALA A 69 -4.34 -0.27 3.16
N ILE A 70 -3.33 0.05 3.94
CA ILE A 70 -2.06 -0.66 3.88
C ILE A 70 -2.11 -1.91 4.77
N ALA A 71 -1.50 -2.98 4.30
CA ALA A 71 -1.45 -4.26 5.04
C ALA A 71 -0.35 -4.21 6.10
N ILE A 72 -0.70 -3.64 7.25
CA ILE A 72 0.17 -3.57 8.43
C ILE A 72 -0.61 -4.05 9.65
N ARG A 73 0.10 -4.37 10.73
CA ARG A 73 -0.52 -4.84 11.98
C ARG A 73 -1.46 -6.01 11.71
N THR A 74 -0.98 -6.94 10.90
CA THR A 74 -1.79 -8.01 10.33
C THR A 74 -1.12 -9.35 10.64
N ALA A 75 -1.90 -10.40 10.72
CA ALA A 75 -1.41 -11.75 10.86
C ALA A 75 -1.74 -12.53 9.59
N VAL A 76 -0.81 -13.39 9.16
CA VAL A 76 -1.03 -14.29 8.04
C VAL A 76 -1.08 -15.71 8.58
N ILE A 77 -2.14 -16.44 8.24
CA ILE A 77 -2.28 -17.84 8.62
C ILE A 77 -2.16 -18.66 7.33
N LYS A 78 -1.16 -19.50 7.28
CA LYS A 78 -0.90 -20.32 6.11
C LYS A 78 -0.53 -21.72 6.57
N ASP A 79 -1.21 -22.73 6.02
CA ASP A 79 -0.98 -24.14 6.35
C ASP A 79 -1.02 -24.38 7.86
N LEU A 80 -1.99 -23.76 8.55
CA LEU A 80 -2.19 -23.79 10.00
C LEU A 80 -1.04 -23.15 10.81
N SER A 81 -0.13 -22.46 10.14
CA SER A 81 0.93 -21.68 10.77
C SER A 81 0.58 -20.21 10.78
N LEU A 82 0.89 -19.53 11.87
CA LEU A 82 0.67 -18.09 12.01
C LEU A 82 1.95 -17.35 11.65
N ILE A 83 1.87 -16.46 10.67
CA ILE A 83 2.97 -15.58 10.30
C ILE A 83 2.58 -14.17 10.72
N HIS A 84 3.34 -13.60 11.64
CA HIS A 84 3.07 -12.26 12.15
C HIS A 84 3.82 -11.21 11.32
N ILE A 85 3.12 -10.17 10.89
CA ILE A 85 3.69 -9.07 10.12
C ILE A 85 3.28 -7.71 10.69
#